data_636fa90ceb858fc702b4ea01630169e3
#
_entry.id   636fa90ceb858fc702b4ea01630169e3
#
_cell.length_a   1.000
_cell.length_b   1.000
_cell.length_c   1.000
_cell.angle_alpha   90.00
_cell.angle_beta   90.00
_cell.angle_gamma   90.00
#
_symmetry.space_group_name_H-M   'P 1'
#
loop_
_entity.id
_entity.type
_entity.pdbx_description
1 polymer ?
#
loop_
_entity_poly.entity_id
_entity_poly.type
_entity_poly.pdbx_seq_one_letter_code
_entity_poly.pdbx_strand_id
1 'polypeptide(L)'
;MSKLLEDINYPCDVQTLTNKELYKLSDEIREFLIEKVSKTGGHLSSNLGVVELTLSLYKTFNFEKDKIIWDVGHQTYVHKILTGRKEKFDTLRKYNGLCGFPKISESKYDSFGVGHSSTSISAALGIARARDIKQEDYNVIAVIGDGALTGGMALEALNDVGFNKTNMIIVLNDNQMSISKNVGGLSNHLNKLRLDHSYNKLKEDINSTLSNSNAGKTVVQYLHRVKDSLKHLLVPSMLFENMGVKYIGPIDGHDIELMNEVFSKAKEINGPVIIHTVTQKGKGYEFAEKNPNKFHGVSPFDLESGESYIPVKKTYSKVFGDTMLELAEKNNDIVAITAAMPDGTGLKEFAKKYSNRFFDVGIAEEHATTLAAGMASAGLRPVFAVYSTFLQRAFDQIIHDVCIQNLPVVFAIDRAGIVGDDGETHQGVFDLSYLSAIPNMTVLSPKHLEELAIMLNWAVKQNGPIAIRYPRGADCCEDISAISEIKYGKWEKIINGEKVAIIAVGKMVQHAMIARKSLVNKGINPTIIGATFIKPIDTEMLKELINEGYSIITIEDNVINGGFGSYVLMELNKLNFNGKFKCLGFNNEFVPHGDVNLLYRDAGLDAEAIEKCVINILG
;
A
#
# COMPACT_ATOMS: atom_id res chain seq x y z
N MET A 1 13.24 -18.81 33.71
CA MET A 1 14.35 -18.25 32.91
C MET A 1 13.83 -16.97 32.30
N SER A 2 14.54 -15.82 32.41
CA SER A 2 14.17 -14.57 31.71
C SER A 2 14.11 -14.83 30.20
N LYS A 3 13.19 -14.19 29.51
CA LYS A 3 13.12 -14.26 28.05
C LYS A 3 14.31 -13.47 27.49
N LEU A 4 15.01 -14.01 26.49
CA LEU A 4 16.10 -13.31 25.80
C LEU A 4 15.65 -11.98 25.21
N LEU A 5 14.42 -11.94 24.70
CA LEU A 5 13.82 -10.74 24.11
C LEU A 5 13.75 -9.56 25.10
N GLU A 6 13.67 -9.79 26.41
CA GLU A 6 13.66 -8.72 27.42
C GLU A 6 14.97 -7.95 27.43
N ASP A 7 16.10 -8.62 27.18
CA ASP A 7 17.44 -8.06 27.19
C ASP A 7 17.84 -7.38 25.86
N ILE A 8 17.06 -7.57 24.77
CA ILE A 8 17.32 -6.98 23.45
C ILE A 8 16.70 -5.58 23.36
N ASN A 9 17.53 -4.55 23.25
CA ASN A 9 17.12 -3.16 23.14
C ASN A 9 17.77 -2.43 21.96
N TYR A 10 18.96 -2.86 21.54
CA TYR A 10 19.74 -2.23 20.48
C TYR A 10 20.29 -3.26 19.48
N PRO A 11 20.60 -2.84 18.24
CA PRO A 11 21.20 -3.74 17.24
C PRO A 11 22.42 -4.52 17.70
N CYS A 12 23.28 -3.92 18.54
CA CYS A 12 24.50 -4.56 19.04
C CYS A 12 24.23 -5.76 19.94
N ASP A 13 23.08 -5.80 20.62
CA ASP A 13 22.74 -6.92 21.52
C ASP A 13 22.62 -8.23 20.74
N VAL A 14 22.10 -8.16 19.51
CA VAL A 14 21.96 -9.33 18.61
C VAL A 14 23.33 -9.85 18.14
N GLN A 15 24.32 -8.98 17.97
CA GLN A 15 25.65 -9.35 17.46
C GLN A 15 26.42 -10.26 18.41
N THR A 16 26.13 -10.22 19.72
CA THR A 16 26.81 -11.03 20.72
C THR A 16 26.23 -12.45 20.86
N LEU A 17 25.00 -12.69 20.39
CA LEU A 17 24.28 -13.95 20.56
C LEU A 17 24.89 -15.07 19.72
N THR A 18 24.87 -16.28 20.26
CA THR A 18 25.17 -17.53 19.53
C THR A 18 24.01 -17.89 18.59
N ASN A 19 24.26 -18.74 17.58
CA ASN A 19 23.20 -19.21 16.68
C ASN A 19 22.06 -19.89 17.45
N LYS A 20 22.35 -20.67 18.49
CA LYS A 20 21.33 -21.30 19.34
C LYS A 20 20.45 -20.27 20.07
N GLU A 21 21.04 -19.19 20.54
CA GLU A 21 20.29 -18.09 21.18
C GLU A 21 19.48 -17.31 20.14
N LEU A 22 19.97 -17.14 18.91
CA LEU A 22 19.21 -16.51 17.83
C LEU A 22 17.95 -17.31 17.47
N TYR A 23 18.02 -18.65 17.40
CA TYR A 23 16.81 -19.47 17.19
C TYR A 23 15.82 -19.34 18.36
N LYS A 24 16.30 -19.35 19.60
CA LYS A 24 15.43 -19.10 20.76
C LYS A 24 14.79 -17.72 20.71
N LEU A 25 15.57 -16.69 20.37
CA LEU A 25 15.07 -15.33 20.21
C LEU A 25 14.05 -15.23 19.07
N SER A 26 14.21 -15.99 17.98
CA SER A 26 13.24 -16.02 16.89
C SER A 26 11.86 -16.51 17.33
N ASP A 27 11.81 -17.52 18.19
CA ASP A 27 10.57 -18.04 18.74
C ASP A 27 9.92 -17.03 19.68
N GLU A 28 10.69 -16.40 20.56
CA GLU A 28 10.19 -15.37 21.50
C GLU A 28 9.66 -14.12 20.74
N ILE A 29 10.32 -13.72 19.65
CA ILE A 29 9.84 -12.62 18.78
C ILE A 29 8.51 -13.00 18.11
N ARG A 30 8.36 -14.24 17.62
CA ARG A 30 7.10 -14.70 17.03
C ARG A 30 5.95 -14.66 18.02
N GLU A 31 6.16 -15.21 19.23
CA GLU A 31 5.16 -15.15 20.30
C GLU A 31 4.74 -13.70 20.60
N PHE A 32 5.72 -12.81 20.73
CA PHE A 32 5.49 -11.40 20.96
C PHE A 32 4.68 -10.74 19.84
N LEU A 33 5.05 -10.98 18.58
CA LEU A 33 4.34 -10.41 17.41
C LEU A 33 2.90 -10.93 17.32
N ILE A 34 2.69 -12.23 17.51
CA ILE A 34 1.34 -12.83 17.49
C ILE A 34 0.47 -12.20 18.58
N GLU A 35 0.99 -12.09 19.82
CA GLU A 35 0.27 -11.47 20.92
C GLU A 35 -0.05 -9.99 20.67
N LYS A 36 0.94 -9.19 20.24
CA LYS A 36 0.74 -7.75 20.07
C LYS A 36 -0.17 -7.42 18.88
N VAL A 37 0.06 -8.07 17.73
CA VAL A 37 -0.73 -7.82 16.52
C VAL A 37 -2.16 -8.35 16.65
N SER A 38 -2.42 -9.39 17.44
CA SER A 38 -3.80 -9.81 17.72
C SER A 38 -4.63 -8.72 18.40
N LYS A 39 -3.99 -7.85 19.20
CA LYS A 39 -4.64 -6.74 19.95
C LYS A 39 -4.68 -5.43 19.16
N THR A 40 -3.66 -5.16 18.36
CA THR A 40 -3.53 -3.87 17.64
C THR A 40 -3.99 -3.93 16.18
N GLY A 41 -4.01 -5.13 15.59
CA GLY A 41 -4.00 -5.30 14.15
C GLY A 41 -2.62 -5.03 13.56
N GLY A 42 -2.45 -5.28 12.27
CA GLY A 42 -1.20 -5.00 11.55
C GLY A 42 -0.84 -6.06 10.52
N HIS A 43 0.43 -6.04 10.07
CA HIS A 43 0.95 -6.95 9.06
C HIS A 43 1.59 -8.18 9.70
N LEU A 44 0.80 -9.22 10.04
CA LEU A 44 1.31 -10.35 10.82
C LEU A 44 2.10 -11.34 9.97
N SER A 45 1.49 -11.89 8.92
CA SER A 45 2.08 -13.01 8.16
C SER A 45 3.42 -12.66 7.50
N SER A 46 3.58 -11.42 7.03
CA SER A 46 4.82 -10.94 6.41
C SER A 46 5.95 -10.82 7.43
N ASN A 47 5.65 -10.38 8.65
CA ASN A 47 6.63 -10.27 9.73
C ASN A 47 7.06 -11.63 10.28
N LEU A 48 6.13 -12.56 10.46
CA LEU A 48 6.44 -13.92 10.92
C LEU A 48 7.38 -14.66 9.96
N GLY A 49 7.27 -14.35 8.66
CA GLY A 49 8.08 -14.99 7.62
C GLY A 49 9.54 -14.51 7.57
N VAL A 50 9.88 -13.37 8.16
CA VAL A 50 11.22 -12.78 8.03
C VAL A 50 11.97 -12.63 9.36
N VAL A 51 11.59 -13.36 10.40
CA VAL A 51 12.20 -13.25 11.73
C VAL A 51 13.68 -13.66 11.67
N GLU A 52 13.98 -14.86 11.19
CA GLU A 52 15.35 -15.37 11.09
C GLU A 52 16.17 -14.54 10.09
N LEU A 53 15.58 -14.14 8.96
CA LEU A 53 16.23 -13.27 7.98
C LEU A 53 16.68 -11.95 8.62
N THR A 54 15.78 -11.31 9.38
CA THR A 54 16.09 -10.05 10.06
C THR A 54 17.17 -10.24 11.12
N LEU A 55 17.07 -11.29 11.95
CA LEU A 55 18.07 -11.61 12.96
C LEU A 55 19.46 -11.86 12.33
N SER A 56 19.52 -12.57 11.21
CA SER A 56 20.77 -12.84 10.50
C SER A 56 21.39 -11.56 9.91
N LEU A 57 20.58 -10.64 9.39
CA LEU A 57 21.06 -9.32 8.97
C LEU A 57 21.65 -8.55 10.16
N TYR A 58 20.95 -8.53 11.31
CA TYR A 58 21.42 -7.85 12.52
C TYR A 58 22.63 -8.52 13.18
N LYS A 59 22.79 -9.82 13.03
CA LYS A 59 23.99 -10.56 13.46
C LYS A 59 25.21 -10.21 12.63
N THR A 60 25.02 -10.02 11.31
CA THR A 60 26.13 -9.88 10.37
C THR A 60 26.55 -8.43 10.10
N PHE A 61 25.59 -7.50 10.06
CA PHE A 61 25.82 -6.09 9.73
C PHE A 61 25.77 -5.20 10.98
N ASN A 62 26.55 -4.10 10.96
CA ASN A 62 26.55 -3.11 12.03
C ASN A 62 25.65 -1.92 11.64
N PHE A 63 24.39 -1.93 12.02
CA PHE A 63 23.43 -0.86 11.68
C PHE A 63 23.61 0.46 12.44
N GLU A 64 24.61 0.60 13.30
CA GLU A 64 25.11 1.93 13.70
C GLU A 64 25.82 2.65 12.54
N LYS A 65 26.40 1.87 11.60
CA LYS A 65 27.15 2.36 10.45
C LYS A 65 26.47 1.98 9.14
N ASP A 66 26.18 0.71 8.94
CA ASP A 66 25.56 0.15 7.73
C ASP A 66 24.13 0.65 7.54
N LYS A 67 23.64 0.68 6.30
CA LYS A 67 22.29 1.18 5.96
C LYS A 67 21.44 0.06 5.39
N ILE A 68 20.23 -0.07 5.94
CA ILE A 68 19.24 -1.02 5.44
C ILE A 68 18.00 -0.28 4.94
N ILE A 69 17.54 -0.65 3.75
CA ILE A 69 16.35 -0.11 3.11
C ILE A 69 15.39 -1.28 2.84
N TRP A 70 14.23 -1.21 3.46
CA TRP A 70 13.18 -2.19 3.28
C TRP A 70 12.25 -1.79 2.14
N ASP A 71 11.89 -2.72 1.26
CA ASP A 71 10.86 -2.48 0.26
C ASP A 71 9.48 -2.61 0.91
N VAL A 72 8.55 -1.70 0.61
CA VAL A 72 7.25 -1.56 1.29
C VAL A 72 7.39 -1.27 2.78
N GLY A 73 8.08 -2.10 3.52
CA GLY A 73 8.33 -1.94 4.95
C GLY A 73 7.27 -2.56 5.87
N HIS A 74 6.23 -3.20 5.32
CA HIS A 74 5.20 -3.88 6.12
C HIS A 74 5.73 -5.11 6.90
N GLN A 75 6.91 -5.62 6.57
CA GLN A 75 7.62 -6.75 7.22
C GLN A 75 8.67 -6.29 8.25
N THR A 76 8.63 -5.05 8.75
CA THR A 76 9.71 -4.46 9.56
C THR A 76 9.44 -4.43 11.06
N TYR A 77 8.47 -5.19 11.55
CA TYR A 77 8.20 -5.20 13.00
C TYR A 77 9.36 -5.79 13.80
N VAL A 78 10.04 -6.82 13.27
CA VAL A 78 11.26 -7.36 13.88
C VAL A 78 12.36 -6.28 13.92
N HIS A 79 12.57 -5.54 12.84
CA HIS A 79 13.49 -4.40 12.79
C HIS A 79 13.14 -3.35 13.88
N LYS A 80 11.85 -3.03 14.06
CA LYS A 80 11.41 -2.11 15.12
C LYS A 80 11.70 -2.63 16.53
N ILE A 81 11.50 -3.93 16.77
CA ILE A 81 11.83 -4.59 18.04
C ILE A 81 13.33 -4.46 18.34
N LEU A 82 14.19 -4.81 17.37
CA LEU A 82 15.64 -4.81 17.52
C LEU A 82 16.27 -3.40 17.59
N THR A 83 15.49 -2.36 17.36
CA THR A 83 15.91 -0.95 17.37
C THR A 83 15.26 -0.13 18.49
N GLY A 84 14.93 -0.77 19.61
CA GLY A 84 14.51 -0.11 20.85
C GLY A 84 13.06 0.34 20.89
N ARG A 85 12.20 -0.17 19.99
CA ARG A 85 10.77 0.24 19.91
C ARG A 85 9.81 -0.82 20.45
N LYS A 86 10.33 -1.90 21.02
CA LYS A 86 9.58 -3.04 21.57
C LYS A 86 8.43 -2.61 22.51
N GLU A 87 8.72 -1.71 23.45
CA GLU A 87 7.77 -1.25 24.46
C GLU A 87 6.59 -0.44 23.87
N LYS A 88 6.73 0.06 22.63
CA LYS A 88 5.70 0.87 21.97
C LYS A 88 4.69 0.03 21.18
N PHE A 89 4.84 -1.29 21.10
CA PHE A 89 3.99 -2.14 20.25
C PHE A 89 2.50 -2.13 20.63
N ASP A 90 2.15 -1.83 21.89
CA ASP A 90 0.74 -1.64 22.28
C ASP A 90 0.09 -0.41 21.62
N THR A 91 0.90 0.47 21.04
CA THR A 91 0.46 1.66 20.29
C THR A 91 0.64 1.51 18.77
N LEU A 92 1.00 0.32 18.29
CA LEU A 92 1.25 0.06 16.87
C LEU A 92 0.03 0.46 16.02
N ARG A 93 0.25 1.34 15.01
CA ARG A 93 -0.77 1.87 14.07
C ARG A 93 -1.89 2.68 14.75
N LYS A 94 -1.80 2.98 16.06
CA LYS A 94 -2.73 3.85 16.76
C LYS A 94 -2.33 5.32 16.62
N TYR A 95 -3.30 6.19 16.73
CA TYR A 95 -3.09 7.63 16.68
C TYR A 95 -1.99 8.09 17.66
N ASN A 96 -1.01 8.86 17.17
CA ASN A 96 0.21 9.26 17.91
C ASN A 96 1.07 8.08 18.45
N GLY A 97 0.86 6.88 17.96
CA GLY A 97 1.59 5.68 18.35
C GLY A 97 2.71 5.29 17.38
N LEU A 98 3.14 4.04 17.48
CA LEU A 98 4.18 3.45 16.64
C LEU A 98 3.67 3.28 15.21
N CYS A 99 4.41 3.80 14.21
CA CYS A 99 4.08 3.65 12.80
C CYS A 99 4.19 2.17 12.34
N GLY A 100 3.32 1.76 11.41
CA GLY A 100 3.36 0.41 10.81
C GLY A 100 4.50 0.20 9.81
N PHE A 101 5.17 1.27 9.37
CA PHE A 101 6.25 1.28 8.38
C PHE A 101 7.50 1.98 8.94
N PRO A 102 8.70 1.74 8.38
CA PRO A 102 9.89 2.55 8.67
C PRO A 102 9.66 4.03 8.37
N LYS A 103 10.08 4.89 9.30
CA LYS A 103 9.94 6.33 9.20
C LYS A 103 11.19 7.02 9.76
N ILE A 104 11.89 7.82 8.96
CA ILE A 104 13.15 8.49 9.33
C ILE A 104 12.98 9.30 10.62
N SER A 105 11.85 9.97 10.81
CA SER A 105 11.56 10.76 12.01
C SER A 105 11.26 9.91 13.25
N GLU A 106 11.02 8.60 13.13
CA GLU A 106 10.73 7.71 14.24
C GLU A 106 12.00 7.08 14.84
N SER A 107 13.00 6.78 14.00
CA SER A 107 14.25 6.15 14.44
C SER A 107 15.42 6.46 13.53
N LYS A 108 16.61 6.65 14.11
CA LYS A 108 17.88 6.80 13.37
C LYS A 108 18.24 5.55 12.54
N TYR A 109 17.65 4.40 12.86
CA TYR A 109 17.86 3.14 12.17
C TYR A 109 16.95 2.98 10.94
N ASP A 110 15.94 3.80 10.78
CA ASP A 110 15.09 3.85 9.60
C ASP A 110 15.78 4.72 8.54
N SER A 111 16.71 4.12 7.78
CA SER A 111 17.57 4.84 6.81
C SER A 111 16.77 5.52 5.69
N PHE A 112 15.56 5.05 5.41
CA PHE A 112 14.66 5.59 4.40
C PHE A 112 13.20 5.30 4.79
N GLY A 113 12.31 6.29 4.61
CA GLY A 113 10.87 6.12 4.80
C GLY A 113 10.25 5.34 3.64
N VAL A 114 9.42 4.35 3.93
CA VAL A 114 8.82 3.46 2.92
C VAL A 114 7.34 3.21 3.19
N GLY A 115 6.65 2.65 2.23
CA GLY A 115 5.22 2.31 2.27
C GLY A 115 4.75 1.73 0.94
N HIS A 116 5.17 2.32 -0.18
CA HIS A 116 4.95 1.81 -1.53
C HIS A 116 6.07 0.85 -1.94
N SER A 117 5.74 -0.13 -2.78
CA SER A 117 6.66 -1.16 -3.26
C SER A 117 7.65 -0.67 -4.30
N SER A 118 8.68 -1.48 -4.56
CA SER A 118 9.61 -1.37 -5.70
C SER A 118 10.59 -0.20 -5.66
N THR A 119 10.68 0.51 -4.52
CA THR A 119 11.53 1.72 -4.36
C THR A 119 12.88 1.43 -3.70
N SER A 120 13.01 0.30 -3.00
CA SER A 120 14.15 0.01 -2.12
C SER A 120 15.49 -0.04 -2.85
N ILE A 121 15.56 -0.65 -4.03
CA ILE A 121 16.79 -0.77 -4.80
C ILE A 121 17.26 0.61 -5.26
N SER A 122 16.36 1.45 -5.78
CA SER A 122 16.68 2.83 -6.19
C SER A 122 17.17 3.67 -5.02
N ALA A 123 16.49 3.60 -3.86
CA ALA A 123 16.88 4.34 -2.67
C ALA A 123 18.24 3.87 -2.14
N ALA A 124 18.45 2.56 -2.08
CA ALA A 124 19.73 1.98 -1.67
C ALA A 124 20.87 2.33 -2.62
N LEU A 125 20.62 2.31 -3.93
CA LEU A 125 21.59 2.74 -4.95
C LEU A 125 22.00 4.21 -4.75
N GLY A 126 21.03 5.09 -4.48
CA GLY A 126 21.30 6.50 -4.19
C GLY A 126 22.18 6.68 -2.95
N ILE A 127 21.90 5.92 -1.87
CA ILE A 127 22.71 5.93 -0.64
C ILE A 127 24.11 5.36 -0.90
N ALA A 128 24.25 4.27 -1.66
CA ALA A 128 25.54 3.68 -2.00
C ALA A 128 26.41 4.64 -2.83
N ARG A 129 25.84 5.33 -3.80
CA ARG A 129 26.55 6.36 -4.57
C ARG A 129 26.95 7.57 -3.73
N ALA A 130 26.10 7.99 -2.80
CA ALA A 130 26.43 9.07 -1.86
C ALA A 130 27.61 8.66 -0.96
N ARG A 131 27.65 7.42 -0.46
CA ARG A 131 28.77 6.82 0.26
C ARG A 131 30.06 6.89 -0.58
N ASP A 132 29.99 6.44 -1.82
CA ASP A 132 31.16 6.37 -2.70
C ASP A 132 31.73 7.77 -3.02
N ILE A 133 30.87 8.76 -3.29
CA ILE A 133 31.25 10.16 -3.50
C ILE A 133 31.90 10.77 -2.26
N LYS A 134 31.36 10.47 -1.06
CA LYS A 134 31.90 10.95 0.21
C LYS A 134 33.12 10.15 0.69
N GLN A 135 33.48 9.06 0.01
CA GLN A 135 34.55 8.13 0.40
C GLN A 135 34.31 7.53 1.81
N GLU A 136 33.05 7.31 2.17
CA GLU A 136 32.66 6.65 3.40
C GLU A 136 32.70 5.13 3.20
N ASP A 137 32.87 4.39 4.31
CA ASP A 137 33.00 2.93 4.29
C ASP A 137 31.90 2.30 5.12
N TYR A 138 30.75 1.99 4.50
CA TYR A 138 29.64 1.23 5.10
C TYR A 138 28.90 0.40 4.04
N ASN A 139 28.24 -0.67 4.48
CA ASN A 139 27.44 -1.49 3.60
C ASN A 139 26.06 -0.84 3.40
N VAL A 140 25.50 -1.04 2.20
CA VAL A 140 24.13 -0.65 1.87
C VAL A 140 23.37 -1.89 1.43
N ILE A 141 22.27 -2.17 2.12
CA ILE A 141 21.45 -3.36 1.95
C ILE A 141 20.03 -2.96 1.56
N ALA A 142 19.54 -3.45 0.42
CA ALA A 142 18.14 -3.38 0.05
C ALA A 142 17.46 -4.74 0.30
N VAL A 143 16.36 -4.76 1.04
CA VAL A 143 15.54 -5.98 1.22
C VAL A 143 14.25 -5.82 0.43
N ILE A 144 14.07 -6.63 -0.60
CA ILE A 144 12.94 -6.55 -1.52
C ILE A 144 12.21 -7.90 -1.61
N GLY A 145 10.88 -7.87 -1.62
CA GLY A 145 10.06 -9.05 -1.87
C GLY A 145 9.99 -9.42 -3.35
N ASP A 146 9.75 -10.68 -3.64
CA ASP A 146 9.61 -11.23 -5.00
C ASP A 146 8.48 -10.56 -5.79
N GLY A 147 7.36 -10.20 -5.14
CA GLY A 147 6.29 -9.42 -5.76
C GLY A 147 6.71 -8.00 -6.10
N ALA A 148 7.42 -7.31 -5.20
CA ALA A 148 7.90 -5.95 -5.43
C ALA A 148 8.99 -5.87 -6.50
N LEU A 149 9.79 -6.93 -6.67
CA LEU A 149 10.83 -7.02 -7.71
C LEU A 149 10.23 -7.01 -9.13
N THR A 150 8.95 -7.37 -9.30
CA THR A 150 8.29 -7.32 -10.61
C THR A 150 7.94 -5.91 -11.06
N GLY A 151 7.98 -4.91 -10.19
CA GLY A 151 7.68 -3.52 -10.52
C GLY A 151 8.73 -2.88 -11.44
N GLY A 152 8.28 -2.02 -12.36
CA GLY A 152 9.14 -1.36 -13.36
C GLY A 152 10.33 -0.63 -12.74
N MET A 153 10.11 0.17 -11.70
CA MET A 153 11.17 0.91 -11.01
C MET A 153 12.26 0.00 -10.42
N ALA A 154 11.90 -1.18 -9.89
CA ALA A 154 12.88 -2.13 -9.38
C ALA A 154 13.77 -2.69 -10.51
N LEU A 155 13.18 -2.96 -11.68
CA LEU A 155 13.90 -3.43 -12.87
C LEU A 155 14.80 -2.33 -13.47
N GLU A 156 14.33 -1.08 -13.50
CA GLU A 156 15.14 0.09 -13.89
C GLU A 156 16.34 0.26 -12.96
N ALA A 157 16.13 0.13 -11.65
CA ALA A 157 17.21 0.21 -10.66
C ALA A 157 18.22 -0.93 -10.82
N LEU A 158 17.78 -2.17 -11.06
CA LEU A 158 18.66 -3.31 -11.32
C LEU A 158 19.50 -3.10 -12.58
N ASN A 159 18.91 -2.57 -13.65
CA ASN A 159 19.62 -2.24 -14.88
C ASN A 159 20.75 -1.23 -14.62
N ASP A 160 20.47 -0.18 -13.83
CA ASP A 160 21.46 0.84 -13.48
C ASP A 160 22.54 0.30 -12.52
N VAL A 161 22.15 -0.47 -11.50
CA VAL A 161 23.06 -1.12 -10.54
C VAL A 161 24.06 -2.01 -11.27
N GLY A 162 23.58 -2.87 -12.17
CA GLY A 162 24.41 -3.82 -12.91
C GLY A 162 25.35 -3.15 -13.91
N PHE A 163 24.89 -2.12 -14.61
CA PHE A 163 25.72 -1.35 -15.55
C PHE A 163 26.89 -0.64 -14.86
N ASN A 164 26.60 0.08 -13.77
CA ASN A 164 27.59 0.86 -13.03
C ASN A 164 28.37 0.04 -12.00
N LYS A 165 27.98 -1.20 -11.76
CA LYS A 165 28.60 -2.12 -10.78
C LYS A 165 28.74 -1.50 -9.38
N THR A 166 27.77 -0.71 -8.97
CA THR A 166 27.77 -0.06 -7.65
C THR A 166 27.75 -1.12 -6.55
N ASN A 167 28.68 -1.02 -5.60
CA ASN A 167 28.80 -1.98 -4.51
C ASN A 167 27.63 -1.85 -3.52
N MET A 168 26.72 -2.81 -3.55
CA MET A 168 25.58 -2.92 -2.63
C MET A 168 25.04 -4.35 -2.59
N ILE A 169 24.29 -4.66 -1.54
CA ILE A 169 23.69 -5.98 -1.32
C ILE A 169 22.18 -5.85 -1.50
N ILE A 170 21.62 -6.72 -2.33
CA ILE A 170 20.17 -6.85 -2.53
C ILE A 170 19.75 -8.19 -1.96
N VAL A 171 18.89 -8.19 -0.96
CA VAL A 171 18.30 -9.41 -0.38
C VAL A 171 16.91 -9.58 -0.97
N LEU A 172 16.79 -10.54 -1.87
CA LEU A 172 15.51 -10.93 -2.45
C LEU A 172 14.82 -11.93 -1.53
N ASN A 173 13.77 -11.52 -0.87
CA ASN A 173 12.93 -12.36 -0.03
C ASN A 173 11.79 -12.97 -0.85
N ASP A 174 11.92 -14.23 -1.23
CA ASP A 174 10.95 -14.97 -2.03
C ASP A 174 10.05 -15.84 -1.13
N ASN A 175 8.79 -15.47 -1.02
CA ASN A 175 7.77 -16.25 -0.33
C ASN A 175 6.59 -16.62 -1.26
N GLN A 176 6.73 -16.43 -2.58
CA GLN A 176 5.75 -16.71 -3.64
C GLN A 176 4.49 -15.83 -3.60
N MET A 177 4.46 -14.82 -2.75
CA MET A 177 3.23 -14.07 -2.49
C MET A 177 3.53 -12.59 -2.30
N SER A 178 2.72 -11.76 -2.97
CA SER A 178 2.47 -10.38 -2.56
C SER A 178 1.28 -10.33 -1.58
N ILE A 179 0.23 -9.61 -1.88
CA ILE A 179 -1.08 -9.74 -1.23
C ILE A 179 -1.77 -11.04 -1.70
N SER A 180 -1.59 -11.43 -2.97
CA SER A 180 -2.02 -12.68 -3.58
C SER A 180 -0.82 -13.45 -4.14
N LYS A 181 -1.03 -14.60 -4.81
CA LYS A 181 0.04 -15.29 -5.52
C LYS A 181 0.62 -14.38 -6.58
N ASN A 182 1.96 -14.32 -6.66
CA ASN A 182 2.62 -13.51 -7.65
C ASN A 182 2.35 -14.00 -9.07
N VAL A 183 2.19 -13.04 -9.99
CA VAL A 183 1.93 -13.28 -11.41
C VAL A 183 3.11 -12.82 -12.27
N GLY A 184 3.18 -13.33 -13.50
CA GLY A 184 4.12 -12.86 -14.51
C GLY A 184 5.36 -13.73 -14.73
N GLY A 185 6.13 -13.38 -15.76
CA GLY A 185 7.29 -14.14 -16.23
C GLY A 185 8.42 -14.21 -15.22
N LEU A 186 8.69 -13.11 -14.49
CA LEU A 186 9.76 -13.06 -13.49
C LEU A 186 9.42 -13.98 -12.30
N SER A 187 8.16 -14.00 -11.84
CA SER A 187 7.73 -14.94 -10.81
C SER A 187 7.91 -16.40 -11.24
N ASN A 188 7.58 -16.72 -12.49
CA ASN A 188 7.83 -18.05 -13.05
C ASN A 188 9.31 -18.39 -13.13
N HIS A 189 10.17 -17.41 -13.42
CA HIS A 189 11.63 -17.60 -13.43
C HIS A 189 12.17 -17.91 -12.02
N LEU A 190 11.77 -17.15 -11.01
CA LEU A 190 12.16 -17.41 -9.61
C LEU A 190 11.66 -18.79 -9.14
N ASN A 191 10.43 -19.18 -9.52
CA ASN A 191 9.90 -20.51 -9.24
C ASN A 191 10.79 -21.63 -9.83
N LYS A 192 11.28 -21.46 -11.06
CA LYS A 192 12.20 -22.43 -11.69
C LYS A 192 13.53 -22.52 -10.93
N LEU A 193 14.10 -21.40 -10.50
CA LEU A 193 15.33 -21.38 -9.70
C LEU A 193 15.19 -22.17 -8.38
N ARG A 194 14.03 -22.08 -7.72
CA ARG A 194 13.75 -22.84 -6.48
C ARG A 194 13.57 -24.34 -6.71
N LEU A 195 13.04 -24.73 -7.85
CA LEU A 195 12.79 -26.14 -8.21
C LEU A 195 14.02 -26.82 -8.81
N ASP A 196 15.11 -26.11 -9.03
CA ASP A 196 16.33 -26.69 -9.60
C ASP A 196 16.88 -27.81 -8.69
N HIS A 197 17.23 -28.93 -9.32
CA HIS A 197 17.76 -30.12 -8.63
C HIS A 197 18.99 -29.84 -7.77
N SER A 198 19.78 -28.83 -8.14
CA SER A 198 20.97 -28.43 -7.37
C SER A 198 20.60 -27.93 -5.99
N TYR A 199 19.50 -27.18 -5.85
CA TYR A 199 18.98 -26.70 -4.56
C TYR A 199 18.45 -27.85 -3.69
N ASN A 200 17.66 -28.74 -4.25
CA ASN A 200 17.08 -29.88 -3.51
C ASN A 200 18.15 -30.86 -3.03
N LYS A 201 19.16 -31.13 -3.85
CA LYS A 201 20.30 -31.98 -3.48
C LYS A 201 21.14 -31.40 -2.35
N LEU A 202 21.35 -30.08 -2.36
CA LEU A 202 22.06 -29.39 -1.28
C LEU A 202 21.32 -29.49 0.05
N LYS A 203 20.00 -29.32 0.04
CA LYS A 203 19.15 -29.46 1.23
C LYS A 203 19.16 -30.88 1.80
N GLU A 204 19.18 -31.90 0.94
CA GLU A 204 19.30 -33.30 1.34
C GLU A 204 20.70 -33.63 1.88
N ASP A 205 21.76 -33.14 1.26
CA ASP A 205 23.13 -33.32 1.69
C ASP A 205 23.42 -32.66 3.05
N ILE A 206 22.88 -31.48 3.31
CA ILE A 206 22.99 -30.80 4.62
C ILE A 206 22.21 -31.57 5.69
N ASN A 207 20.98 -31.99 5.43
CA ASN A 207 20.18 -32.75 6.38
C ASN A 207 20.77 -34.14 6.70
N SER A 208 21.31 -34.83 5.69
CA SER A 208 21.95 -36.13 5.87
C SER A 208 23.27 -36.04 6.64
N THR A 209 23.99 -34.93 6.52
CA THR A 209 25.25 -34.69 7.24
C THR A 209 25.04 -34.33 8.70
N LEU A 210 23.97 -33.60 9.02
CA LEU A 210 23.59 -33.25 10.41
C LEU A 210 23.04 -34.44 11.21
N SER A 211 22.40 -35.41 10.52
CA SER A 211 21.84 -36.60 11.19
C SER A 211 22.88 -37.68 11.50
N ASN A 212 24.11 -37.62 10.94
CA ASN A 212 25.13 -38.68 11.06
C ASN A 212 26.42 -38.28 11.82
N SER A 213 26.46 -37.16 12.57
CA SER A 213 27.68 -36.71 13.24
C SER A 213 27.87 -37.34 14.63
N ASN A 214 28.71 -38.39 14.69
CA ASN A 214 29.45 -38.75 15.92
C ASN A 214 30.73 -37.91 15.99
N ALA A 215 30.90 -37.26 17.16
CA ALA A 215 31.90 -36.22 17.40
C ALA A 215 33.37 -36.64 17.18
N GLY A 216 34.18 -35.77 16.62
CA GLY A 216 35.62 -35.74 16.91
C GLY A 216 36.61 -35.54 15.76
N LYS A 217 36.23 -35.56 14.47
CA LYS A 217 37.21 -35.36 13.37
C LYS A 217 36.77 -34.35 12.30
N THR A 218 35.82 -33.50 12.61
CA THR A 218 34.95 -32.88 11.63
C THR A 218 35.27 -31.40 11.31
N VAL A 219 36.03 -30.69 12.13
CA VAL A 219 36.21 -29.22 11.94
C VAL A 219 36.98 -28.88 10.68
N VAL A 220 38.02 -29.64 10.34
CA VAL A 220 38.85 -29.38 9.14
C VAL A 220 38.18 -29.86 7.85
N GLN A 221 37.45 -30.98 7.89
CA GLN A 221 36.65 -31.45 6.77
C GLN A 221 35.40 -30.60 6.56
N TYR A 222 34.84 -30.02 7.62
CA TYR A 222 33.72 -29.11 7.57
C TYR A 222 34.07 -27.80 6.85
N LEU A 223 35.22 -27.22 7.13
CA LEU A 223 35.75 -26.03 6.47
C LEU A 223 36.01 -26.24 4.97
N HIS A 224 36.49 -27.43 4.55
CA HIS A 224 36.62 -27.74 3.13
C HIS A 224 35.29 -28.00 2.42
N ARG A 225 34.32 -28.69 3.06
CA ARG A 225 33.00 -28.93 2.50
C ARG A 225 32.17 -27.65 2.40
N VAL A 226 32.30 -26.76 3.36
CA VAL A 226 31.63 -25.44 3.35
C VAL A 226 32.18 -24.58 2.19
N LYS A 227 33.50 -24.65 1.92
CA LYS A 227 34.10 -23.93 0.79
C LYS A 227 33.64 -24.47 -0.59
N ASP A 228 33.38 -25.76 -0.68
CA ASP A 228 32.87 -26.41 -1.90
C ASP A 228 31.33 -26.21 -2.01
N SER A 229 30.60 -26.23 -0.90
CA SER A 229 29.15 -25.96 -0.88
C SER A 229 28.79 -24.58 -1.40
N LEU A 230 29.62 -23.56 -1.14
CA LEU A 230 29.38 -22.22 -1.67
C LEU A 230 29.66 -22.09 -3.18
N LYS A 231 30.53 -22.91 -3.75
CA LYS A 231 30.64 -22.99 -5.21
C LYS A 231 29.41 -23.58 -5.87
N HIS A 232 28.67 -24.45 -5.15
CA HIS A 232 27.40 -25.03 -5.63
C HIS A 232 26.21 -24.11 -5.42
N LEU A 233 26.29 -23.07 -4.55
CA LEU A 233 25.27 -22.03 -4.39
C LEU A 233 25.29 -20.99 -5.52
N LEU A 234 26.31 -20.98 -6.35
CA LEU A 234 26.39 -20.16 -7.55
C LEU A 234 25.65 -20.89 -8.70
N VAL A 235 24.32 -20.96 -8.63
CA VAL A 235 23.50 -21.36 -9.76
C VAL A 235 23.47 -20.17 -10.72
N PRO A 236 23.90 -20.30 -12.00
CA PRO A 236 23.83 -19.19 -12.94
C PRO A 236 22.38 -18.77 -13.16
N SER A 237 21.93 -17.74 -12.45
CA SER A 237 20.74 -17.01 -12.84
C SER A 237 21.13 -16.11 -14.00
N MET A 238 21.03 -16.63 -15.23
CA MET A 238 21.43 -15.90 -16.44
C MET A 238 20.83 -14.49 -16.51
N LEU A 239 19.65 -14.27 -15.91
CA LEU A 239 19.00 -12.96 -15.92
C LEU A 239 19.83 -11.91 -15.15
N PHE A 240 20.11 -12.12 -13.88
CA PHE A 240 20.81 -11.15 -13.03
C PHE A 240 22.30 -11.04 -13.40
N GLU A 241 22.91 -12.16 -13.70
CA GLU A 241 24.33 -12.21 -14.11
C GLU A 241 24.56 -11.47 -15.44
N ASN A 242 23.67 -11.64 -16.42
CA ASN A 242 23.72 -10.90 -17.69
C ASN A 242 23.49 -9.40 -17.51
N MET A 243 22.74 -9.00 -16.48
CA MET A 243 22.60 -7.59 -16.09
C MET A 243 23.84 -7.05 -15.35
N GLY A 244 24.83 -7.90 -15.01
CA GLY A 244 26.03 -7.49 -14.28
C GLY A 244 25.90 -7.52 -12.75
N VAL A 245 24.86 -8.15 -12.22
CA VAL A 245 24.62 -8.33 -10.79
C VAL A 245 24.90 -9.78 -10.40
N LYS A 246 25.82 -10.01 -9.47
CA LYS A 246 26.15 -11.34 -8.99
C LYS A 246 24.97 -11.95 -8.24
N TYR A 247 24.66 -13.22 -8.49
CA TYR A 247 23.55 -13.92 -7.87
C TYR A 247 24.04 -15.03 -6.94
N ILE A 248 23.47 -15.11 -5.73
CA ILE A 248 23.70 -16.16 -4.74
C ILE A 248 22.36 -16.69 -4.27
N GLY A 249 22.18 -17.99 -4.34
CA GLY A 249 20.97 -18.65 -3.88
C GLY A 249 20.31 -19.54 -4.95
N PRO A 250 19.05 -19.96 -4.72
CA PRO A 250 18.23 -19.67 -3.55
C PRO A 250 18.77 -20.37 -2.27
N ILE A 251 18.60 -19.72 -1.10
CA ILE A 251 18.96 -20.29 0.21
C ILE A 251 17.74 -20.29 1.14
N ASP A 252 17.76 -21.17 2.15
CA ASP A 252 16.70 -21.19 3.17
C ASP A 252 16.79 -19.95 4.05
N GLY A 253 15.78 -19.08 3.98
CA GLY A 253 15.68 -17.85 4.76
C GLY A 253 15.27 -18.08 6.23
N HIS A 254 15.21 -19.34 6.67
CA HIS A 254 15.00 -19.74 8.05
C HIS A 254 16.23 -20.43 8.64
N ASP A 255 17.27 -20.66 7.86
CA ASP A 255 18.56 -21.18 8.32
C ASP A 255 19.50 -20.02 8.68
N ILE A 256 19.56 -19.69 9.98
CA ILE A 256 20.37 -18.59 10.52
C ILE A 256 21.86 -18.80 10.25
N GLU A 257 22.35 -20.04 10.37
CA GLU A 257 23.77 -20.34 10.21
C GLU A 257 24.21 -20.11 8.75
N LEU A 258 23.44 -20.65 7.81
CA LEU A 258 23.68 -20.48 6.38
C LEU A 258 23.59 -19.01 5.97
N MET A 259 22.55 -18.29 6.43
CA MET A 259 22.41 -16.86 6.12
C MET A 259 23.56 -16.03 6.66
N ASN A 260 24.00 -16.25 7.91
CA ASN A 260 25.14 -15.53 8.50
C ASN A 260 26.43 -15.76 7.69
N GLU A 261 26.65 -16.98 7.21
CA GLU A 261 27.80 -17.29 6.36
C GLU A 261 27.71 -16.57 5.00
N VAL A 262 26.55 -16.65 4.33
CA VAL A 262 26.34 -16.03 3.02
C VAL A 262 26.43 -14.50 3.11
N PHE A 263 25.82 -13.88 4.11
CA PHE A 263 25.90 -12.42 4.30
C PHE A 263 27.34 -11.96 4.62
N SER A 264 28.07 -12.71 5.43
CA SER A 264 29.48 -12.40 5.72
C SER A 264 30.34 -12.42 4.45
N LYS A 265 30.12 -13.40 3.57
CA LYS A 265 30.84 -13.47 2.28
C LYS A 265 30.38 -12.41 1.29
N ALA A 266 29.09 -12.04 1.31
CA ALA A 266 28.56 -10.98 0.46
C ALA A 266 29.23 -9.63 0.73
N LYS A 267 29.64 -9.36 1.97
CA LYS A 267 30.39 -8.13 2.34
C LYS A 267 31.76 -8.03 1.66
N GLU A 268 32.35 -9.16 1.30
CA GLU A 268 33.67 -9.23 0.66
C GLU A 268 33.59 -9.11 -0.88
N ILE A 269 32.38 -9.13 -1.44
CA ILE A 269 32.18 -9.06 -2.89
C ILE A 269 32.27 -7.61 -3.36
N ASN A 270 33.18 -7.35 -4.28
CA ASN A 270 33.21 -6.07 -5.00
C ASN A 270 32.14 -6.05 -6.09
N GLY A 271 31.25 -5.05 -6.04
CA GLY A 271 30.16 -4.87 -6.95
C GLY A 271 28.80 -5.36 -6.40
N PRO A 272 27.74 -5.26 -7.18
CA PRO A 272 26.39 -5.57 -6.71
C PRO A 272 26.17 -7.09 -6.60
N VAL A 273 25.49 -7.50 -5.53
CA VAL A 273 25.12 -8.90 -5.30
C VAL A 273 23.64 -9.01 -4.92
N ILE A 274 22.93 -9.97 -5.52
CA ILE A 274 21.61 -10.42 -5.10
C ILE A 274 21.76 -11.71 -4.31
N ILE A 275 21.19 -11.73 -3.10
CA ILE A 275 21.06 -12.91 -2.26
C ILE A 275 19.58 -13.31 -2.26
N HIS A 276 19.27 -14.43 -2.88
CA HIS A 276 17.91 -14.95 -2.99
C HIS A 276 17.62 -15.85 -1.80
N THR A 277 16.77 -15.40 -0.88
CA THR A 277 16.31 -16.14 0.30
C THR A 277 14.89 -16.63 0.10
N VAL A 278 14.60 -17.86 0.45
CA VAL A 278 13.25 -18.45 0.40
C VAL A 278 12.68 -18.50 1.80
N THR A 279 11.52 -17.89 2.02
CA THR A 279 10.86 -17.84 3.33
C THR A 279 9.43 -18.34 3.28
N GLN A 280 8.87 -18.66 4.45
CA GLN A 280 7.47 -19.07 4.60
C GLN A 280 6.67 -17.95 5.27
N LYS A 281 5.73 -17.36 4.53
CA LYS A 281 4.83 -16.31 5.05
C LYS A 281 3.92 -16.88 6.14
N GLY A 282 3.83 -16.20 7.29
CA GLY A 282 3.00 -16.66 8.43
C GLY A 282 3.62 -17.70 9.35
N LYS A 283 4.91 -18.06 9.15
CA LYS A 283 5.61 -19.12 9.89
C LYS A 283 5.44 -19.00 11.40
N GLY A 284 5.06 -20.12 12.05
CA GLY A 284 4.89 -20.25 13.49
C GLY A 284 3.52 -19.84 14.02
N TYR A 285 2.56 -19.50 13.12
CA TYR A 285 1.16 -19.32 13.47
C TYR A 285 0.27 -20.04 12.45
N GLU A 286 -0.33 -21.17 12.84
CA GLU A 286 -1.02 -22.09 11.95
C GLU A 286 -2.09 -21.43 11.07
N PHE A 287 -2.88 -20.50 11.63
CA PHE A 287 -3.89 -19.76 10.87
C PHE A 287 -3.28 -18.86 9.79
N ALA A 288 -2.12 -18.23 10.09
CA ALA A 288 -1.43 -17.38 9.14
C ALA A 288 -0.70 -18.20 8.06
N GLU A 289 -0.20 -19.39 8.39
CA GLU A 289 0.41 -20.32 7.41
C GLU A 289 -0.64 -20.86 6.44
N LYS A 290 -1.82 -21.25 6.94
CA LYS A 290 -2.93 -21.75 6.12
C LYS A 290 -3.58 -20.66 5.25
N ASN A 291 -3.63 -19.42 5.74
CA ASN A 291 -4.27 -18.30 5.04
C ASN A 291 -3.47 -17.00 5.16
N PRO A 292 -2.28 -16.93 4.57
CA PRO A 292 -1.38 -15.79 4.69
C PRO A 292 -1.96 -14.47 4.16
N ASN A 293 -2.93 -14.53 3.25
CA ASN A 293 -3.62 -13.35 2.72
C ASN A 293 -4.51 -12.69 3.77
N LYS A 294 -5.26 -13.48 4.56
CA LYS A 294 -6.08 -12.98 5.66
C LYS A 294 -5.24 -12.22 6.69
N PHE A 295 -4.03 -12.72 6.97
CA PHE A 295 -3.10 -12.16 7.94
C PHE A 295 -2.04 -11.23 7.32
N HIS A 296 -2.16 -10.88 6.04
CA HIS A 296 -1.27 -9.89 5.41
C HIS A 296 -1.47 -8.49 6.04
N GLY A 297 -2.74 -8.04 6.17
CA GLY A 297 -3.13 -6.84 6.89
C GLY A 297 -4.39 -7.14 7.70
N VAL A 298 -4.23 -7.52 8.97
CA VAL A 298 -5.31 -8.01 9.81
C VAL A 298 -5.75 -6.94 10.81
N SER A 299 -7.07 -6.85 11.06
CA SER A 299 -7.64 -6.13 12.20
C SER A 299 -7.42 -6.93 13.48
N PRO A 300 -7.64 -6.36 14.68
CA PRO A 300 -7.61 -7.14 15.93
C PRO A 300 -8.44 -8.42 15.83
N PHE A 301 -7.89 -9.52 16.36
CA PHE A 301 -8.46 -10.85 16.19
C PHE A 301 -8.23 -11.75 17.42
N ASP A 302 -9.04 -12.78 17.53
CA ASP A 302 -8.93 -13.79 18.58
C ASP A 302 -7.83 -14.81 18.25
N LEU A 303 -6.93 -15.06 19.20
CA LEU A 303 -5.75 -15.92 19.00
C LEU A 303 -6.09 -17.39 18.76
N GLU A 304 -7.17 -17.90 19.39
CA GLU A 304 -7.54 -19.31 19.34
C GLU A 304 -8.30 -19.67 18.06
N SER A 305 -9.07 -18.73 17.51
CA SER A 305 -9.86 -18.93 16.29
C SER A 305 -9.28 -18.27 15.04
N GLY A 306 -8.41 -17.27 15.20
CA GLY A 306 -7.90 -16.44 14.11
C GLY A 306 -8.98 -15.53 13.48
N GLU A 307 -10.15 -15.35 14.14
CA GLU A 307 -11.26 -14.55 13.61
C GLU A 307 -11.21 -13.10 14.12
N SER A 308 -11.57 -12.16 13.26
CA SER A 308 -11.61 -10.73 13.61
C SER A 308 -12.77 -10.44 14.57
N TYR A 309 -12.51 -9.57 15.55
CA TYR A 309 -13.55 -9.03 16.43
C TYR A 309 -14.48 -8.03 15.74
N ILE A 310 -14.09 -7.52 14.56
CA ILE A 310 -14.85 -6.52 13.82
C ILE A 310 -15.90 -7.22 12.94
N PRO A 311 -17.19 -6.92 13.11
CA PRO A 311 -18.25 -7.51 12.29
C PRO A 311 -18.11 -7.10 10.83
N VAL A 312 -18.40 -8.03 9.92
CA VAL A 312 -18.39 -7.78 8.46
C VAL A 312 -19.60 -6.91 8.11
N LYS A 313 -19.33 -5.68 7.63
CA LYS A 313 -20.36 -4.79 7.05
C LYS A 313 -20.27 -4.81 5.52
N LYS A 314 -21.36 -4.47 4.83
CA LYS A 314 -21.32 -4.20 3.38
C LYS A 314 -20.41 -3.00 3.11
N THR A 315 -19.40 -3.18 2.26
CA THR A 315 -18.40 -2.15 1.96
C THR A 315 -18.53 -1.65 0.53
N TYR A 316 -17.93 -0.49 0.23
CA TYR A 316 -17.85 0.02 -1.14
C TYR A 316 -17.16 -0.97 -2.10
N SER A 317 -16.05 -1.60 -1.68
CA SER A 317 -15.36 -2.62 -2.49
C SER A 317 -16.26 -3.83 -2.78
N LYS A 318 -17.13 -4.23 -1.85
CA LYS A 318 -18.11 -5.32 -2.08
C LYS A 318 -19.16 -4.89 -3.10
N VAL A 319 -19.72 -3.69 -2.98
CA VAL A 319 -20.69 -3.14 -3.94
C VAL A 319 -20.07 -3.02 -5.33
N PHE A 320 -18.85 -2.54 -5.41
CA PHE A 320 -18.10 -2.48 -6.67
C PHE A 320 -17.97 -3.86 -7.31
N GLY A 321 -17.48 -4.86 -6.56
CA GLY A 321 -17.29 -6.22 -7.08
C GLY A 321 -18.61 -6.88 -7.54
N ASP A 322 -19.70 -6.72 -6.78
CA ASP A 322 -21.01 -7.25 -7.16
C ASP A 322 -21.53 -6.57 -8.44
N THR A 323 -21.40 -5.24 -8.53
CA THR A 323 -21.81 -4.48 -9.73
C THR A 323 -20.97 -4.87 -10.95
N MET A 324 -19.68 -5.11 -10.81
CA MET A 324 -18.83 -5.59 -11.90
C MET A 324 -19.27 -6.96 -12.44
N LEU A 325 -19.72 -7.87 -11.55
CA LEU A 325 -20.28 -9.16 -11.98
C LEU A 325 -21.56 -8.98 -12.81
N GLU A 326 -22.47 -8.12 -12.35
CA GLU A 326 -23.72 -7.83 -13.07
C GLU A 326 -23.49 -7.17 -14.43
N LEU A 327 -22.53 -6.24 -14.51
CA LEU A 327 -22.14 -5.54 -15.74
C LEU A 327 -21.54 -6.52 -16.75
N ALA A 328 -20.64 -7.39 -16.30
CA ALA A 328 -19.99 -8.39 -17.16
C ALA A 328 -20.94 -9.47 -17.68
N GLU A 329 -22.02 -9.75 -16.96
CA GLU A 329 -23.08 -10.66 -17.41
C GLU A 329 -23.89 -10.05 -18.57
N LYS A 330 -24.08 -8.73 -18.54
CA LYS A 330 -24.89 -8.00 -19.55
C LYS A 330 -24.07 -7.52 -20.75
N ASN A 331 -22.75 -7.33 -20.60
CA ASN A 331 -21.89 -6.81 -21.66
C ASN A 331 -20.53 -7.55 -21.67
N ASN A 332 -20.25 -8.21 -22.79
CA ASN A 332 -19.02 -8.98 -22.98
C ASN A 332 -17.76 -8.12 -23.19
N ASP A 333 -17.91 -6.85 -23.52
CA ASP A 333 -16.78 -5.92 -23.72
C ASP A 333 -16.18 -5.43 -22.42
N ILE A 334 -16.87 -5.65 -21.27
CA ILE A 334 -16.37 -5.26 -19.97
C ILE A 334 -15.25 -6.19 -19.52
N VAL A 335 -14.11 -5.60 -19.23
CA VAL A 335 -12.94 -6.27 -18.67
C VAL A 335 -12.51 -5.59 -17.37
N ALA A 336 -12.00 -6.38 -16.44
CA ALA A 336 -11.52 -5.90 -15.14
C ALA A 336 -10.00 -6.03 -15.06
N ILE A 337 -9.33 -4.96 -14.64
CA ILE A 337 -7.88 -4.89 -14.44
C ILE A 337 -7.60 -4.52 -12.99
N THR A 338 -6.58 -5.11 -12.39
CA THR A 338 -6.06 -4.70 -11.08
C THR A 338 -4.55 -4.91 -11.01
N ALA A 339 -3.90 -4.25 -10.05
CA ALA A 339 -2.46 -4.34 -9.81
C ALA A 339 -2.20 -5.04 -8.46
N ALA A 340 -2.20 -6.39 -8.44
CA ALA A 340 -1.99 -7.26 -7.28
C ALA A 340 -3.03 -7.11 -6.15
N MET A 341 -4.22 -6.58 -6.42
CA MET A 341 -5.24 -6.27 -5.40
C MET A 341 -6.62 -6.89 -5.67
N PRO A 342 -6.75 -8.13 -6.18
CA PRO A 342 -8.07 -8.68 -6.54
C PRO A 342 -9.03 -8.81 -5.35
N ASP A 343 -8.54 -9.24 -4.18
CA ASP A 343 -9.34 -9.36 -2.96
C ASP A 343 -9.69 -7.97 -2.39
N GLY A 344 -8.71 -7.08 -2.32
CA GLY A 344 -8.85 -5.77 -1.72
C GLY A 344 -9.79 -4.83 -2.48
N THR A 345 -9.86 -4.95 -3.80
CA THR A 345 -10.77 -4.17 -4.66
C THR A 345 -12.12 -4.85 -4.91
N GLY A 346 -12.33 -6.07 -4.37
CA GLY A 346 -13.59 -6.82 -4.53
C GLY A 346 -13.71 -7.60 -5.84
N LEU A 347 -12.64 -7.73 -6.64
CA LEU A 347 -12.66 -8.42 -7.94
C LEU A 347 -12.45 -9.94 -7.87
N LYS A 348 -12.30 -10.53 -6.68
CA LYS A 348 -12.04 -11.96 -6.50
C LYS A 348 -13.07 -12.87 -7.20
N GLU A 349 -14.35 -12.58 -7.04
CA GLU A 349 -15.41 -13.38 -7.65
C GLU A 349 -15.52 -13.13 -9.16
N PHE A 350 -15.20 -11.91 -9.61
CA PHE A 350 -15.07 -11.60 -11.04
C PHE A 350 -13.96 -12.46 -11.69
N ALA A 351 -12.80 -12.51 -11.06
CA ALA A 351 -11.66 -13.31 -11.52
C ALA A 351 -12.00 -14.80 -11.66
N LYS A 352 -12.81 -15.36 -10.74
CA LYS A 352 -13.26 -16.75 -10.81
C LYS A 352 -14.28 -16.99 -11.94
N LYS A 353 -15.29 -16.10 -12.08
CA LYS A 353 -16.38 -16.28 -13.03
C LYS A 353 -15.99 -15.91 -14.45
N TYR A 354 -15.14 -14.90 -14.62
CA TYR A 354 -14.76 -14.31 -15.92
C TYR A 354 -13.24 -14.24 -16.09
N SER A 355 -12.53 -15.36 -15.87
CA SER A 355 -11.07 -15.43 -15.88
C SER A 355 -10.41 -14.94 -17.18
N ASN A 356 -11.08 -15.07 -18.33
CA ASN A 356 -10.61 -14.57 -19.63
C ASN A 356 -10.82 -13.06 -19.85
N ARG A 357 -11.51 -12.38 -18.94
CA ARG A 357 -11.78 -10.94 -18.94
C ARG A 357 -11.23 -10.25 -17.68
N PHE A 358 -10.43 -10.97 -16.91
CA PHE A 358 -9.76 -10.47 -15.70
C PHE A 358 -8.25 -10.45 -15.89
N PHE A 359 -7.62 -9.32 -15.56
CA PHE A 359 -6.19 -9.12 -15.72
C PHE A 359 -5.61 -8.57 -14.41
N ASP A 360 -4.88 -9.44 -13.69
CA ASP A 360 -4.00 -9.01 -12.60
C ASP A 360 -2.59 -8.85 -13.18
N VAL A 361 -2.08 -7.63 -13.20
CA VAL A 361 -0.78 -7.32 -13.80
C VAL A 361 0.38 -7.39 -12.81
N GLY A 362 0.11 -7.79 -11.54
CA GLY A 362 1.08 -7.65 -10.46
C GLY A 362 1.19 -6.20 -10.00
N ILE A 363 2.28 -5.86 -9.31
CA ILE A 363 2.49 -4.49 -8.80
C ILE A 363 3.05 -3.63 -9.95
N ALA A 364 2.15 -3.18 -10.85
CA ALA A 364 2.51 -2.48 -12.08
C ALA A 364 1.36 -1.56 -12.55
N GLU A 365 1.10 -0.49 -11.80
CA GLU A 365 -0.01 0.42 -12.03
C GLU A 365 0.13 1.19 -13.36
N GLU A 366 1.36 1.55 -13.73
CA GLU A 366 1.67 2.18 -15.01
C GLU A 366 1.28 1.28 -16.18
N HIS A 367 1.72 0.00 -16.11
CA HIS A 367 1.37 -1.00 -17.11
C HIS A 367 -0.15 -1.25 -17.16
N ALA A 368 -0.83 -1.34 -16.01
CA ALA A 368 -2.27 -1.51 -15.93
C ALA A 368 -3.02 -0.41 -16.69
N THR A 369 -2.59 0.85 -16.52
CA THR A 369 -3.21 2.01 -17.14
C THR A 369 -3.03 2.00 -18.65
N THR A 370 -1.81 1.77 -19.15
CA THR A 370 -1.54 1.69 -20.59
C THR A 370 -2.20 0.45 -21.22
N LEU A 371 -2.25 -0.68 -20.52
CA LEU A 371 -2.99 -1.88 -20.96
C LEU A 371 -4.49 -1.55 -21.11
N ALA A 372 -5.08 -0.85 -20.12
CA ALA A 372 -6.47 -0.41 -20.21
C ALA A 372 -6.70 0.50 -21.42
N ALA A 373 -5.78 1.46 -21.68
CA ALA A 373 -5.84 2.32 -22.86
C ALA A 373 -5.81 1.51 -24.17
N GLY A 374 -4.91 0.53 -24.29
CA GLY A 374 -4.83 -0.37 -25.43
C GLY A 374 -6.11 -1.19 -25.64
N MET A 375 -6.70 -1.72 -24.56
CA MET A 375 -7.97 -2.45 -24.64
C MET A 375 -9.13 -1.53 -25.06
N ALA A 376 -9.18 -0.32 -24.52
CA ALA A 376 -10.21 0.67 -24.88
C ALA A 376 -10.10 1.11 -26.36
N SER A 377 -8.88 1.30 -26.88
CA SER A 377 -8.65 1.61 -28.28
C SER A 377 -9.08 0.49 -29.24
N ALA A 378 -9.09 -0.75 -28.76
CA ALA A 378 -9.57 -1.93 -29.48
C ALA A 378 -11.08 -2.20 -29.29
N GLY A 379 -11.83 -1.30 -28.64
CA GLY A 379 -13.29 -1.36 -28.49
C GLY A 379 -13.80 -2.01 -27.22
N LEU A 380 -12.93 -2.46 -26.30
CA LEU A 380 -13.35 -2.96 -25.01
C LEU A 380 -13.71 -1.85 -24.02
N ARG A 381 -14.32 -2.22 -22.91
CA ARG A 381 -14.71 -1.31 -21.82
C ARG A 381 -13.92 -1.68 -20.52
N PRO A 382 -12.65 -1.29 -20.42
CA PRO A 382 -11.82 -1.63 -19.29
C PRO A 382 -12.20 -0.84 -18.03
N VAL A 383 -12.27 -1.55 -16.90
CA VAL A 383 -12.40 -0.97 -15.57
C VAL A 383 -11.14 -1.34 -14.80
N PHE A 384 -10.32 -0.33 -14.50
CA PHE A 384 -9.11 -0.50 -13.70
C PHE A 384 -9.40 -0.17 -12.24
N ALA A 385 -9.38 -1.19 -11.38
CA ALA A 385 -9.60 -1.07 -9.95
C ALA A 385 -8.28 -1.00 -9.20
N VAL A 386 -8.07 0.08 -8.48
CA VAL A 386 -6.80 0.42 -7.82
C VAL A 386 -7.04 1.28 -6.58
N TYR A 387 -6.13 1.21 -5.58
CA TYR A 387 -6.19 2.13 -4.44
C TYR A 387 -5.73 3.53 -4.84
N SER A 388 -6.39 4.55 -4.27
CA SER A 388 -6.12 5.95 -4.57
C SER A 388 -4.63 6.32 -4.47
N THR A 389 -3.97 5.92 -3.37
CA THR A 389 -2.55 6.19 -3.17
C THR A 389 -1.66 5.52 -4.22
N PHE A 390 -2.00 4.32 -4.70
CA PHE A 390 -1.19 3.60 -5.69
C PHE A 390 -1.40 4.10 -7.12
N LEU A 391 -2.58 4.65 -7.43
CA LEU A 391 -2.85 5.25 -8.74
C LEU A 391 -1.92 6.43 -9.05
N GLN A 392 -1.33 7.09 -8.03
CA GLN A 392 -0.33 8.16 -8.21
C GLN A 392 0.82 7.74 -9.12
N ARG A 393 1.21 6.46 -9.15
CA ARG A 393 2.27 5.94 -10.02
C ARG A 393 1.95 6.04 -11.49
N ALA A 394 0.68 5.97 -11.85
CA ALA A 394 0.22 5.98 -13.22
C ALA A 394 -0.22 7.37 -13.71
N PHE A 395 0.19 8.45 -13.03
CA PHE A 395 -0.25 9.80 -13.37
C PHE A 395 0.11 10.20 -14.81
N ASP A 396 1.32 9.89 -15.26
CA ASP A 396 1.75 10.13 -16.65
C ASP A 396 0.88 9.34 -17.64
N GLN A 397 0.66 8.04 -17.40
CA GLN A 397 -0.10 7.17 -18.30
C GLN A 397 -1.59 7.57 -18.36
N ILE A 398 -2.15 8.08 -17.26
CA ILE A 398 -3.51 8.65 -17.27
C ILE A 398 -3.58 9.84 -18.21
N ILE A 399 -2.60 10.74 -18.17
CA ILE A 399 -2.55 11.92 -19.06
C ILE A 399 -2.30 11.49 -20.49
N HIS A 400 -1.16 10.82 -20.74
CA HIS A 400 -0.61 10.56 -22.05
C HIS A 400 -1.39 9.48 -22.81
N ASP A 401 -1.60 8.31 -22.16
CA ASP A 401 -2.14 7.14 -22.86
C ASP A 401 -3.67 7.14 -22.89
N VAL A 402 -4.32 7.72 -21.87
CA VAL A 402 -5.78 7.67 -21.75
C VAL A 402 -6.43 9.01 -22.12
N CYS A 403 -6.08 10.10 -21.44
CA CYS A 403 -6.84 11.36 -21.55
C CYS A 403 -6.55 12.15 -22.81
N ILE A 404 -5.29 12.19 -23.31
CA ILE A 404 -4.98 12.84 -24.59
C ILE A 404 -5.75 12.17 -25.73
N GLN A 405 -5.90 10.85 -25.68
CA GLN A 405 -6.61 10.06 -26.69
C GLN A 405 -8.12 9.96 -26.42
N ASN A 406 -8.59 10.51 -25.29
CA ASN A 406 -9.99 10.49 -24.86
C ASN A 406 -10.59 9.08 -24.85
N LEU A 407 -9.85 8.08 -24.37
CA LEU A 407 -10.25 6.66 -24.38
C LEU A 407 -11.22 6.33 -23.23
N PRO A 408 -12.22 5.45 -23.47
CA PRO A 408 -13.24 5.09 -22.48
C PRO A 408 -12.72 4.11 -21.44
N VAL A 409 -11.79 4.53 -20.61
CA VAL A 409 -11.27 3.80 -19.45
C VAL A 409 -11.98 4.27 -18.19
N VAL A 410 -12.48 3.32 -17.37
CA VAL A 410 -13.04 3.62 -16.07
C VAL A 410 -12.00 3.30 -14.99
N PHE A 411 -11.59 4.30 -14.23
CA PHE A 411 -10.76 4.17 -13.05
C PHE A 411 -11.65 4.03 -11.81
N ALA A 412 -11.73 2.83 -11.23
CA ALA A 412 -12.42 2.56 -9.98
C ALA A 412 -11.42 2.73 -8.83
N ILE A 413 -11.44 3.91 -8.21
CA ILE A 413 -10.43 4.36 -7.24
C ILE A 413 -10.93 4.06 -5.83
N ASP A 414 -10.49 2.94 -5.30
CA ASP A 414 -10.81 2.48 -3.95
C ASP A 414 -9.92 3.18 -2.91
N ARG A 415 -10.35 3.26 -1.66
CA ARG A 415 -9.62 3.87 -0.54
C ARG A 415 -9.28 5.35 -0.77
N ALA A 416 -10.16 6.08 -1.41
CA ALA A 416 -10.06 7.53 -1.50
C ALA A 416 -10.32 8.19 -0.14
N GLY A 417 -9.65 9.31 0.13
CA GLY A 417 -9.68 9.98 1.42
C GLY A 417 -8.82 9.28 2.48
N ILE A 418 -9.20 9.42 3.74
CA ILE A 418 -8.46 8.83 4.87
C ILE A 418 -8.74 7.32 4.97
N VAL A 419 -7.67 6.53 5.05
CA VAL A 419 -7.73 5.08 5.31
C VAL A 419 -7.34 4.69 6.73
N GLY A 420 -6.65 5.57 7.46
CA GLY A 420 -6.37 5.48 8.89
C GLY A 420 -5.04 4.82 9.22
N ASP A 421 -5.07 3.55 9.53
CA ASP A 421 -4.01 2.81 10.23
C ASP A 421 -2.64 2.79 9.53
N ASP A 422 -2.59 2.82 8.22
CA ASP A 422 -1.35 2.75 7.42
C ASP A 422 -0.70 4.11 7.15
N GLY A 423 -1.40 5.19 7.50
CA GLY A 423 -0.85 6.54 7.60
C GLY A 423 -0.48 7.21 6.28
N GLU A 424 0.49 8.10 6.37
CA GLU A 424 0.92 9.06 5.34
C GLU A 424 1.11 8.45 3.94
N THR A 425 1.64 7.24 3.89
CA THR A 425 1.94 6.54 2.63
C THR A 425 0.71 5.90 1.97
N HIS A 426 -0.40 5.77 2.71
CA HIS A 426 -1.59 5.07 2.23
C HIS A 426 -2.85 5.94 2.19
N GLN A 427 -2.81 7.16 2.75
CA GLN A 427 -3.95 8.09 2.67
C GLN A 427 -4.22 8.48 1.21
N GLY A 428 -5.48 8.36 0.77
CA GLY A 428 -5.91 8.69 -0.61
C GLY A 428 -6.40 10.14 -0.72
N VAL A 429 -5.56 11.10 -0.32
CA VAL A 429 -5.97 12.51 -0.15
C VAL A 429 -5.48 13.44 -1.26
N PHE A 430 -4.96 12.90 -2.36
CA PHE A 430 -4.41 13.69 -3.47
C PHE A 430 -5.12 13.47 -4.80
N ASP A 431 -5.99 12.46 -4.90
CA ASP A 431 -6.60 12.03 -6.16
C ASP A 431 -7.47 13.11 -6.82
N LEU A 432 -8.27 13.86 -6.04
CA LEU A 432 -9.05 14.96 -6.58
C LEU A 432 -8.17 16.05 -7.20
N SER A 433 -7.04 16.35 -6.54
CA SER A 433 -6.14 17.42 -6.99
C SER A 433 -5.49 17.09 -8.35
N TYR A 434 -4.89 15.91 -8.49
CA TYR A 434 -4.20 15.59 -9.74
C TYR A 434 -5.15 15.17 -10.87
N LEU A 435 -6.26 14.47 -10.59
CA LEU A 435 -7.22 14.06 -11.62
C LEU A 435 -8.00 15.25 -12.18
N SER A 436 -8.38 16.20 -11.33
CA SER A 436 -9.13 17.38 -11.78
C SER A 436 -8.32 18.30 -12.70
N ALA A 437 -6.98 18.29 -12.60
CA ALA A 437 -6.10 19.04 -13.48
C ALA A 437 -6.06 18.51 -14.93
N ILE A 438 -6.42 17.21 -15.15
CA ILE A 438 -6.21 16.56 -16.46
C ILE A 438 -7.39 16.86 -17.40
N PRO A 439 -7.17 17.42 -18.61
CA PRO A 439 -8.22 17.59 -19.62
C PRO A 439 -8.90 16.26 -19.97
N ASN A 440 -10.15 16.30 -20.41
CA ASN A 440 -11.01 15.17 -20.79
C ASN A 440 -11.37 14.21 -19.64
N MET A 441 -10.67 14.22 -18.51
CA MET A 441 -11.01 13.40 -17.35
C MET A 441 -12.34 13.86 -16.73
N THR A 442 -13.28 12.93 -16.53
CA THR A 442 -14.47 13.11 -15.71
C THR A 442 -14.24 12.47 -14.35
N VAL A 443 -14.58 13.17 -13.25
CA VAL A 443 -14.36 12.67 -11.88
C VAL A 443 -15.67 12.69 -11.11
N LEU A 444 -16.05 11.53 -10.52
CA LEU A 444 -17.24 11.35 -9.70
C LEU A 444 -16.86 10.84 -8.30
N SER A 445 -17.73 11.13 -7.33
CA SER A 445 -17.60 10.59 -5.97
C SER A 445 -18.97 10.25 -5.38
N PRO A 446 -19.27 8.97 -5.08
CA PRO A 446 -20.53 8.57 -4.48
C PRO A 446 -20.60 8.99 -3.01
N LYS A 447 -21.74 9.50 -2.58
CA LYS A 447 -22.05 9.83 -1.18
C LYS A 447 -22.61 8.65 -0.39
N HIS A 448 -23.03 7.58 -1.10
CA HIS A 448 -23.69 6.39 -0.55
C HIS A 448 -23.25 5.12 -1.31
N LEU A 449 -23.24 3.97 -0.63
CA LEU A 449 -22.86 2.67 -1.19
C LEU A 449 -23.59 2.33 -2.50
N GLU A 450 -24.92 2.51 -2.53
CA GLU A 450 -25.72 2.17 -3.71
C GLU A 450 -25.46 3.11 -4.90
N GLU A 451 -25.05 4.33 -4.62
CA GLU A 451 -24.71 5.31 -5.64
C GLU A 451 -23.49 4.91 -6.45
N LEU A 452 -22.53 4.19 -5.83
CA LEU A 452 -21.39 3.62 -6.55
C LEU A 452 -21.83 2.68 -7.67
N ALA A 453 -22.84 1.83 -7.42
CA ALA A 453 -23.37 0.93 -8.45
C ALA A 453 -24.01 1.70 -9.61
N ILE A 454 -24.77 2.77 -9.30
CA ILE A 454 -25.41 3.63 -10.30
C ILE A 454 -24.34 4.36 -11.14
N MET A 455 -23.31 4.92 -10.48
CA MET A 455 -22.20 5.60 -11.14
C MET A 455 -21.41 4.66 -12.07
N LEU A 456 -21.12 3.43 -11.62
CA LEU A 456 -20.40 2.46 -12.42
C LEU A 456 -21.19 2.02 -13.65
N ASN A 457 -22.50 1.75 -13.48
CA ASN A 457 -23.42 1.44 -14.59
C ASN A 457 -23.53 2.57 -15.61
N TRP A 458 -23.43 3.82 -15.17
CA TRP A 458 -23.40 4.99 -16.06
C TRP A 458 -22.03 5.12 -16.74
N ALA A 459 -20.93 5.00 -16.00
CA ALA A 459 -19.56 5.25 -16.48
C ALA A 459 -19.15 4.32 -17.61
N VAL A 460 -19.46 3.02 -17.54
CA VAL A 460 -19.09 2.04 -18.58
C VAL A 460 -19.78 2.27 -19.93
N LYS A 461 -20.78 3.15 -19.98
CA LYS A 461 -21.49 3.52 -21.21
C LYS A 461 -20.94 4.79 -21.87
N GLN A 462 -20.05 5.51 -21.20
CA GLN A 462 -19.52 6.78 -21.70
C GLN A 462 -18.37 6.55 -22.69
N ASN A 463 -18.04 7.57 -23.48
CA ASN A 463 -17.03 7.49 -24.53
C ASN A 463 -15.71 8.22 -24.18
N GLY A 464 -15.52 8.64 -22.93
CA GLY A 464 -14.31 9.27 -22.43
C GLY A 464 -13.84 8.69 -21.12
N PRO A 465 -12.67 9.11 -20.62
CA PRO A 465 -12.09 8.63 -19.38
C PRO A 465 -12.88 9.09 -18.15
N ILE A 466 -13.14 8.17 -17.23
CA ILE A 466 -13.92 8.43 -16.03
C ILE A 466 -13.20 7.86 -14.81
N ALA A 467 -13.08 8.66 -13.76
CA ALA A 467 -12.63 8.25 -12.45
C ALA A 467 -13.81 8.28 -11.46
N ILE A 468 -14.06 7.18 -10.78
CA ILE A 468 -15.01 7.08 -9.67
C ILE A 468 -14.20 6.81 -8.42
N ARG A 469 -14.12 7.79 -7.52
CA ARG A 469 -13.39 7.65 -6.25
C ARG A 469 -14.36 7.35 -5.10
N TYR A 470 -14.04 6.35 -4.28
CA TYR A 470 -14.88 5.93 -3.15
C TYR A 470 -14.04 5.52 -1.94
N PRO A 471 -14.56 5.71 -0.70
CA PRO A 471 -13.81 5.50 0.52
C PRO A 471 -13.66 4.01 0.87
N ARG A 472 -12.73 3.71 1.79
CA ARG A 472 -12.67 2.42 2.49
C ARG A 472 -13.85 2.27 3.45
N GLY A 473 -14.44 1.07 3.51
CA GLY A 473 -15.44 0.70 4.52
C GLY A 473 -16.89 0.88 4.06
N ALA A 474 -17.75 1.24 5.01
CA ALA A 474 -19.20 1.36 4.84
C ALA A 474 -19.67 2.79 5.09
N ASP A 475 -20.94 3.05 4.82
CA ASP A 475 -21.60 4.31 5.18
C ASP A 475 -21.66 4.52 6.70
N CYS A 476 -21.60 5.77 7.13
CA CYS A 476 -21.70 6.18 8.54
C CYS A 476 -23.03 6.90 8.87
N CYS A 477 -23.89 7.13 7.87
CA CYS A 477 -25.18 7.79 8.03
C CYS A 477 -26.22 7.10 7.15
N GLU A 478 -27.36 6.70 7.74
CA GLU A 478 -28.44 6.00 7.04
C GLU A 478 -29.49 6.95 6.43
N ASP A 479 -29.46 8.24 6.77
CA ASP A 479 -30.45 9.23 6.34
C ASP A 479 -30.17 9.84 4.96
N ILE A 480 -29.40 9.16 4.13
CA ILE A 480 -29.03 9.59 2.77
C ILE A 480 -29.47 8.52 1.79
N SER A 481 -30.28 8.88 0.82
CA SER A 481 -30.62 8.00 -0.30
C SER A 481 -29.67 8.18 -1.47
N ALA A 482 -29.48 7.12 -2.25
CA ALA A 482 -28.79 7.21 -3.53
C ALA A 482 -29.61 8.02 -4.54
N ILE A 483 -28.92 8.69 -5.46
CA ILE A 483 -29.59 9.34 -6.61
C ILE A 483 -30.29 8.29 -7.48
N SER A 484 -31.39 8.67 -8.10
CA SER A 484 -32.10 7.78 -9.03
C SER A 484 -31.49 7.74 -10.42
N GLU A 485 -30.84 8.82 -10.86
CA GLU A 485 -30.26 8.98 -12.21
C GLU A 485 -29.05 9.92 -12.19
N ILE A 486 -28.03 9.59 -12.97
CA ILE A 486 -26.85 10.45 -13.22
C ILE A 486 -27.13 11.40 -14.38
N LYS A 487 -27.11 12.72 -14.11
CA LYS A 487 -27.13 13.77 -15.13
C LYS A 487 -25.73 14.38 -15.25
N TYR A 488 -25.11 14.26 -16.42
CA TYR A 488 -23.73 14.69 -16.64
C TYR A 488 -23.49 16.15 -16.18
N GLY A 489 -22.48 16.32 -15.34
CA GLY A 489 -22.07 17.62 -14.81
C GLY A 489 -23.05 18.28 -13.84
N LYS A 490 -24.03 17.53 -13.28
CA LYS A 490 -25.00 18.06 -12.31
C LYS A 490 -24.73 17.54 -10.90
N TRP A 491 -24.92 18.44 -9.95
CA TRP A 491 -24.94 18.14 -8.52
C TRP A 491 -26.36 17.88 -8.03
N GLU A 492 -26.47 17.27 -6.86
CA GLU A 492 -27.75 16.99 -6.22
C GLU A 492 -27.98 17.94 -5.04
N LYS A 493 -29.07 18.70 -5.08
CA LYS A 493 -29.53 19.44 -3.92
C LYS A 493 -30.33 18.48 -3.02
N ILE A 494 -29.65 17.93 -1.99
CA ILE A 494 -30.20 16.88 -1.09
C ILE A 494 -31.24 17.48 -0.15
N ILE A 495 -30.95 18.66 0.41
CA ILE A 495 -31.84 19.38 1.33
C ILE A 495 -31.80 20.85 0.99
N ASN A 496 -32.97 21.46 0.91
CA ASN A 496 -33.12 22.91 0.82
C ASN A 496 -33.00 23.56 2.20
N GLY A 497 -32.28 24.62 2.28
CA GLY A 497 -32.12 25.48 3.45
C GLY A 497 -32.01 26.93 3.02
N GLU A 498 -31.35 27.76 3.82
CA GLU A 498 -31.20 29.20 3.56
C GLU A 498 -29.81 29.71 4.00
N LYS A 499 -29.39 30.84 3.42
CA LYS A 499 -28.21 31.63 3.78
C LYS A 499 -26.86 30.96 3.55
N VAL A 500 -26.72 29.65 3.83
CA VAL A 500 -25.46 28.90 3.65
C VAL A 500 -25.70 27.63 2.85
N ALA A 501 -24.94 27.41 1.80
CA ALA A 501 -24.89 26.17 1.03
C ALA A 501 -23.60 25.40 1.36
N ILE A 502 -23.75 24.16 1.80
CA ILE A 502 -22.64 23.22 2.00
C ILE A 502 -22.58 22.29 0.81
N ILE A 503 -21.53 22.40 0.01
CA ILE A 503 -21.26 21.54 -1.16
C ILE A 503 -20.24 20.51 -0.74
N ALA A 504 -20.65 19.27 -0.55
CA ALA A 504 -19.84 18.22 0.02
C ALA A 504 -19.53 17.10 -0.99
N VAL A 505 -18.29 16.61 -0.96
CA VAL A 505 -17.77 15.55 -1.84
C VAL A 505 -17.95 14.19 -1.17
N GLY A 506 -18.58 13.25 -1.85
CA GLY A 506 -18.63 11.84 -1.48
C GLY A 506 -19.03 11.64 -0.01
N LYS A 507 -18.21 10.94 0.77
CA LYS A 507 -18.44 10.65 2.19
C LYS A 507 -18.64 11.91 3.04
N MET A 508 -18.10 13.06 2.65
CA MET A 508 -18.27 14.32 3.40
C MET A 508 -19.72 14.81 3.42
N VAL A 509 -20.56 14.34 2.50
CA VAL A 509 -22.02 14.58 2.57
C VAL A 509 -22.61 14.01 3.86
N GLN A 510 -22.17 12.82 4.27
CA GLN A 510 -22.65 12.20 5.51
C GLN A 510 -22.25 13.03 6.75
N HIS A 511 -21.02 13.57 6.78
CA HIS A 511 -20.55 14.47 7.85
C HIS A 511 -21.36 15.80 7.86
N ALA A 512 -21.63 16.37 6.68
CA ALA A 512 -22.45 17.57 6.55
C ALA A 512 -23.90 17.35 7.04
N MET A 513 -24.48 16.19 6.76
CA MET A 513 -25.83 15.82 7.25
C MET A 513 -25.87 15.69 8.78
N ILE A 514 -24.83 15.11 9.39
CA ILE A 514 -24.73 15.02 10.85
C ILE A 514 -24.60 16.43 11.46
N ALA A 515 -23.75 17.30 10.91
CA ALA A 515 -23.60 18.68 11.35
C ALA A 515 -24.90 19.48 11.25
N ARG A 516 -25.66 19.28 10.13
CA ARG A 516 -26.94 19.94 9.92
C ARG A 516 -27.96 19.61 11.00
N LYS A 517 -28.03 18.37 11.50
CA LYS A 517 -28.96 18.01 12.59
C LYS A 517 -28.74 18.88 13.83
N SER A 518 -27.50 19.15 14.20
CA SER A 518 -27.16 20.04 15.31
C SER A 518 -27.50 21.51 15.01
N LEU A 519 -27.16 21.98 13.78
CA LEU A 519 -27.43 23.34 13.34
C LEU A 519 -28.92 23.68 13.35
N VAL A 520 -29.80 22.77 12.89
CA VAL A 520 -31.25 22.95 12.89
C VAL A 520 -31.78 23.16 14.31
N ASN A 521 -31.28 22.44 15.30
CA ASN A 521 -31.63 22.64 16.71
C ASN A 521 -31.22 24.03 17.23
N LYS A 522 -30.29 24.71 16.56
CA LYS A 522 -29.88 26.10 16.84
C LYS A 522 -30.55 27.15 15.95
N GLY A 523 -31.55 26.74 15.18
CA GLY A 523 -32.30 27.62 14.28
C GLY A 523 -31.58 27.97 12.97
N ILE A 524 -30.51 27.22 12.61
CA ILE A 524 -29.72 27.41 11.39
C ILE A 524 -30.04 26.24 10.45
N ASN A 525 -30.57 26.53 9.27
CA ASN A 525 -30.95 25.51 8.29
C ASN A 525 -30.13 25.64 6.98
N PRO A 526 -28.91 25.09 6.89
CA PRO A 526 -28.12 25.17 5.67
C PRO A 526 -28.67 24.26 4.58
N THR A 527 -28.49 24.67 3.33
CA THR A 527 -28.69 23.83 2.14
C THR A 527 -27.54 22.80 2.07
N ILE A 528 -27.88 21.54 1.80
CA ILE A 528 -26.88 20.48 1.59
C ILE A 528 -26.90 20.04 0.13
N ILE A 529 -25.73 20.10 -0.51
CA ILE A 529 -25.52 19.72 -1.91
C ILE A 529 -24.47 18.62 -1.97
N GLY A 530 -24.80 17.51 -2.62
CA GLY A 530 -23.85 16.45 -2.94
C GLY A 530 -23.18 16.74 -4.28
N ALA A 531 -21.85 16.93 -4.25
CA ALA A 531 -21.05 17.10 -5.46
C ALA A 531 -20.83 15.75 -6.14
N THR A 532 -21.83 15.26 -6.87
CA THR A 532 -21.79 14.01 -7.65
C THR A 532 -20.64 14.03 -8.65
N PHE A 533 -20.48 15.15 -9.39
CA PHE A 533 -19.35 15.42 -10.26
C PHE A 533 -18.39 16.39 -9.59
N ILE A 534 -17.14 15.96 -9.48
CA ILE A 534 -16.03 16.81 -9.06
C ILE A 534 -15.54 17.59 -10.29
N LYS A 535 -15.55 16.90 -11.43
CA LYS A 535 -15.27 17.46 -12.76
C LYS A 535 -16.19 16.82 -13.80
N PRO A 536 -16.92 17.60 -14.58
CA PRO A 536 -17.01 19.07 -14.54
C PRO A 536 -17.75 19.62 -13.31
N ILE A 537 -17.46 20.88 -12.95
CA ILE A 537 -18.18 21.64 -11.93
C ILE A 537 -19.57 22.00 -12.44
N ASP A 538 -20.61 21.90 -11.60
CA ASP A 538 -21.97 22.38 -11.92
C ASP A 538 -22.06 23.90 -11.80
N THR A 539 -21.73 24.60 -12.88
CA THR A 539 -21.77 26.08 -12.93
C THR A 539 -23.18 26.64 -12.89
N GLU A 540 -24.21 25.85 -13.23
CA GLU A 540 -25.62 26.30 -13.13
C GLU A 540 -26.06 26.32 -11.68
N MET A 541 -25.75 25.29 -10.90
CA MET A 541 -25.98 25.27 -9.46
C MET A 541 -25.25 26.43 -8.77
N LEU A 542 -23.99 26.72 -9.14
CA LEU A 542 -23.26 27.85 -8.58
C LEU A 542 -23.96 29.19 -8.89
N LYS A 543 -24.45 29.39 -10.12
CA LYS A 543 -25.21 30.60 -10.50
C LYS A 543 -26.50 30.74 -9.69
N GLU A 544 -27.23 29.65 -9.47
CA GLU A 544 -28.41 29.62 -8.64
C GLU A 544 -28.11 30.11 -7.21
N LEU A 545 -27.08 29.52 -6.58
CA LEU A 545 -26.65 29.90 -5.21
C LEU A 545 -26.19 31.36 -5.11
N ILE A 546 -25.50 31.86 -6.14
CA ILE A 546 -25.07 33.27 -6.22
C ILE A 546 -26.30 34.20 -6.28
N ASN A 547 -27.24 33.90 -7.16
CA ASN A 547 -28.44 34.71 -7.35
C ASN A 547 -29.36 34.74 -6.10
N GLU A 548 -29.34 33.64 -5.35
CA GLU A 548 -30.10 33.52 -4.07
C GLU A 548 -29.31 34.09 -2.87
N GLY A 549 -28.08 34.57 -3.07
CA GLY A 549 -27.27 35.24 -2.04
C GLY A 549 -26.69 34.32 -0.97
N TYR A 550 -26.45 33.07 -1.30
CA TYR A 550 -25.81 32.11 -0.36
C TYR A 550 -24.35 32.42 -0.08
N SER A 551 -23.95 32.24 1.18
CA SER A 551 -22.57 31.94 1.54
C SER A 551 -22.27 30.48 1.21
N ILE A 552 -21.08 30.17 0.69
CA ILE A 552 -20.76 28.84 0.17
C ILE A 552 -19.62 28.20 0.99
N ILE A 553 -19.82 26.96 1.42
CA ILE A 553 -18.79 26.12 2.06
C ILE A 553 -18.62 24.88 1.21
N THR A 554 -17.38 24.57 0.82
CA THR A 554 -17.03 23.28 0.19
C THR A 554 -16.38 22.35 1.21
N ILE A 555 -16.68 21.04 1.14
CA ILE A 555 -16.08 20.03 2.03
C ILE A 555 -15.61 18.84 1.22
N GLU A 556 -14.33 18.51 1.36
CA GLU A 556 -13.68 17.40 0.67
C GLU A 556 -12.72 16.62 1.59
N ASP A 557 -12.61 15.33 1.42
CA ASP A 557 -11.60 14.48 2.08
C ASP A 557 -10.34 14.35 1.22
N ASN A 558 -9.84 15.50 0.77
CA ASN A 558 -8.67 15.70 -0.06
C ASN A 558 -7.90 16.95 0.43
N VAL A 559 -6.66 17.12 0.01
CA VAL A 559 -5.93 18.37 0.25
C VAL A 559 -6.62 19.53 -0.45
N ILE A 560 -6.71 20.68 0.23
CA ILE A 560 -7.37 21.88 -0.33
C ILE A 560 -6.65 22.36 -1.59
N ASN A 561 -5.31 22.29 -1.59
CA ASN A 561 -4.47 22.76 -2.69
C ASN A 561 -4.75 21.96 -3.97
N GLY A 562 -5.34 22.63 -4.97
CA GLY A 562 -5.76 22.00 -6.22
C GLY A 562 -6.91 20.99 -6.06
N GLY A 563 -7.57 20.94 -4.89
CA GLY A 563 -8.73 20.11 -4.63
C GLY A 563 -10.04 20.72 -5.16
N PHE A 564 -11.16 20.07 -4.84
CA PHE A 564 -12.49 20.46 -5.29
C PHE A 564 -12.85 21.91 -4.93
N GLY A 565 -12.60 22.30 -3.67
CA GLY A 565 -12.90 23.67 -3.20
C GLY A 565 -12.10 24.73 -3.95
N SER A 566 -10.85 24.44 -4.32
CA SER A 566 -10.02 25.33 -5.14
C SER A 566 -10.62 25.52 -6.53
N TYR A 567 -11.11 24.45 -7.18
CA TYR A 567 -11.76 24.53 -8.49
C TYR A 567 -13.10 25.28 -8.40
N VAL A 568 -13.90 25.03 -7.37
CA VAL A 568 -15.14 25.78 -7.13
C VAL A 568 -14.85 27.27 -6.95
N LEU A 569 -13.81 27.64 -6.20
CA LEU A 569 -13.40 29.04 -6.02
C LEU A 569 -12.99 29.69 -7.36
N MET A 570 -12.27 28.97 -8.22
CA MET A 570 -11.93 29.46 -9.55
C MET A 570 -13.19 29.74 -10.40
N GLU A 571 -14.18 28.87 -10.36
CA GLU A 571 -15.45 29.08 -11.08
C GLU A 571 -16.27 30.22 -10.48
N LEU A 572 -16.35 30.33 -9.13
CA LEU A 572 -16.99 31.46 -8.46
C LEU A 572 -16.35 32.80 -8.83
N ASN A 573 -15.01 32.85 -8.98
CA ASN A 573 -14.31 34.06 -9.42
C ASN A 573 -14.70 34.45 -10.86
N LYS A 574 -14.80 33.46 -11.78
CA LYS A 574 -15.29 33.70 -13.15
C LYS A 574 -16.75 34.23 -13.18
N LEU A 575 -17.56 33.84 -12.20
CA LEU A 575 -18.94 34.25 -12.04
C LEU A 575 -19.11 35.57 -11.26
N ASN A 576 -18.00 36.26 -10.90
CA ASN A 576 -17.98 37.49 -10.11
C ASN A 576 -18.67 37.36 -8.74
N PHE A 577 -18.50 36.22 -8.06
CA PHE A 577 -19.06 35.99 -6.73
C PHE A 577 -18.39 36.92 -5.70
N ASN A 578 -19.22 37.66 -4.96
CA ASN A 578 -18.80 38.59 -3.89
C ASN A 578 -19.26 38.15 -2.50
N GLY A 579 -19.84 36.95 -2.38
CA GLY A 579 -20.26 36.39 -1.10
C GLY A 579 -19.11 35.77 -0.30
N LYS A 580 -19.44 35.28 0.90
CA LYS A 580 -18.47 34.57 1.74
C LYS A 580 -18.27 33.16 1.21
N PHE A 581 -16.98 32.73 1.13
CA PHE A 581 -16.59 31.39 0.69
C PHE A 581 -15.59 30.77 1.66
N LYS A 582 -15.74 29.46 1.95
CA LYS A 582 -14.80 28.70 2.78
C LYS A 582 -14.60 27.29 2.22
N CYS A 583 -13.33 26.85 2.10
CA CYS A 583 -12.97 25.46 1.83
C CYS A 583 -12.69 24.72 3.15
N LEU A 584 -13.20 23.51 3.28
CA LEU A 584 -12.82 22.54 4.31
C LEU A 584 -12.22 21.32 3.59
N GLY A 585 -11.02 20.95 3.98
CA GLY A 585 -10.22 19.85 3.44
C GLY A 585 -8.93 19.73 4.23
N PHE A 586 -8.04 18.82 3.83
CA PHE A 586 -6.74 18.71 4.50
C PHE A 586 -5.85 19.89 4.15
N ASN A 587 -5.11 20.38 5.15
CA ASN A 587 -4.08 21.38 4.97
C ASN A 587 -2.91 20.81 4.14
N ASN A 588 -1.92 21.67 3.85
CA ASN A 588 -0.70 21.27 3.13
C ASN A 588 0.27 20.48 4.04
N GLU A 589 -0.22 19.37 4.59
CA GLU A 589 0.51 18.51 5.52
C GLU A 589 0.16 17.05 5.23
N PHE A 590 1.11 16.12 5.51
CA PHE A 590 0.83 14.69 5.40
C PHE A 590 0.00 14.23 6.59
N VAL A 591 -1.12 13.56 6.31
CA VAL A 591 -2.02 13.05 7.34
C VAL A 591 -1.42 11.80 8.00
N PRO A 592 -1.17 11.79 9.31
CA PRO A 592 -0.54 10.67 10.00
C PRO A 592 -1.42 9.42 10.04
N HIS A 593 -0.91 8.33 10.65
CA HIS A 593 -1.70 7.14 10.93
C HIS A 593 -2.57 7.31 12.17
N GLY A 594 -3.69 6.59 12.23
CA GLY A 594 -4.57 6.58 13.40
C GLY A 594 -6.03 6.24 13.08
N ASP A 595 -6.87 6.34 14.10
CA ASP A 595 -8.32 6.22 13.94
C ASP A 595 -8.88 7.28 13.00
N VAL A 596 -9.70 6.86 12.05
CA VAL A 596 -10.25 7.73 10.99
C VAL A 596 -11.04 8.92 11.57
N ASN A 597 -11.81 8.71 12.63
CA ASN A 597 -12.62 9.78 13.23
C ASN A 597 -11.75 10.81 13.95
N LEU A 598 -10.66 10.35 14.61
CA LEU A 598 -9.69 11.26 15.23
C LEU A 598 -8.98 12.10 14.17
N LEU A 599 -8.60 11.50 13.05
CA LEU A 599 -7.94 12.20 11.95
C LEU A 599 -8.85 13.24 11.29
N TYR A 600 -10.15 12.94 11.09
CA TYR A 600 -11.13 13.91 10.61
C TYR A 600 -11.33 15.06 11.61
N ARG A 601 -11.37 14.76 12.91
CA ARG A 601 -11.49 15.79 13.96
C ARG A 601 -10.29 16.75 13.95
N ASP A 602 -9.08 16.21 13.88
CA ASP A 602 -7.86 17.02 13.86
C ASP A 602 -7.74 17.88 12.60
N ALA A 603 -8.25 17.36 11.47
CA ALA A 603 -8.31 18.10 10.21
C ALA A 603 -9.46 19.13 10.16
N GLY A 604 -10.34 19.17 11.17
CA GLY A 604 -11.50 20.04 11.16
C GLY A 604 -12.57 19.65 10.13
N LEU A 605 -12.71 18.35 9.88
CA LEU A 605 -13.64 17.76 8.90
C LEU A 605 -14.73 16.91 9.55
N ASP A 606 -14.80 16.85 10.86
CA ASP A 606 -15.89 16.23 11.60
C ASP A 606 -17.12 17.13 11.65
N ALA A 607 -18.23 16.58 12.11
CA ALA A 607 -19.50 17.31 12.15
C ALA A 607 -19.48 18.55 13.05
N GLU A 608 -18.70 18.53 14.15
CA GLU A 608 -18.57 19.67 15.06
C GLU A 608 -17.79 20.82 14.41
N ALA A 609 -16.72 20.53 13.70
CA ALA A 609 -15.94 21.54 12.98
C ALA A 609 -16.73 22.16 11.83
N ILE A 610 -17.51 21.36 11.09
CA ILE A 610 -18.41 21.82 10.04
C ILE A 610 -19.46 22.76 10.63
N GLU A 611 -20.07 22.40 11.76
CA GLU A 611 -21.04 23.25 12.48
C GLU A 611 -20.43 24.61 12.87
N LYS A 612 -19.25 24.59 13.49
CA LYS A 612 -18.51 25.82 13.85
C LYS A 612 -18.24 26.70 12.62
N CYS A 613 -17.85 26.09 11.51
CA CYS A 613 -17.60 26.80 10.25
C CYS A 613 -18.86 27.51 9.73
N VAL A 614 -20.03 26.83 9.76
CA VAL A 614 -21.31 27.42 9.35
C VAL A 614 -21.70 28.60 10.24
N ILE A 615 -21.56 28.47 11.56
CA ILE A 615 -21.85 29.58 12.50
C ILE A 615 -20.93 30.78 12.22
N ASN A 616 -19.62 30.54 12.04
CA ASN A 616 -18.65 31.60 11.79
C ASN A 616 -18.85 32.32 10.45
N ILE A 617 -19.33 31.64 9.41
CA ILE A 617 -19.56 32.28 8.10
C ILE A 617 -20.82 33.17 8.12
N LEU A 618 -21.78 32.88 9.01
CA LEU A 618 -23.00 33.66 9.19
C LEU A 618 -22.81 34.92 10.06
N GLY A 619 -21.90 34.84 11.03
CA GLY A 619 -21.50 35.99 11.89
C GLY A 619 -20.48 36.85 11.23
#